data_e4aa5a28d5f8dc3928dda29558445bc9
#
_entry.id   e4aa5a28d5f8dc3928dda29558445bc9
#
_cell.length_a   1.000
_cell.length_b   1.000
_cell.length_c   1.000
_cell.angle_alpha   90.00
_cell.angle_beta   90.00
_cell.angle_gamma   90.00
#
_symmetry.space_group_name_H-M   'P 1'
#
loop_
_entity.id
_entity.type
_entity.pdbx_description
1 polymer ?
#
loop_
_entity_poly.entity_id
_entity_poly.type
_entity_poly.pdbx_seq_one_letter_code
_entity_poly.pdbx_strand_id
1 'polypeptide(L)'
;MLAALLPSRGQWACRWVGRQLRQLKKVPKVLITDGLQAYAYLVPGAKHVLCRCHHQQGVTHWLKQHFATKAEVDARKPAMKRLFQTHDKRTVRRRLARLKERAAEWGITPWVSTVEAKLPQLICSVGSVRLPSTSHAVERFFRAFQRFYCTRGGFHSVRSAKRELLLFLVVYVFTQHATTGQAPIEVIMPEARSMPLYRLINDPFRALQERADVKPEATMADLLRPQAARA
;
A
#
# COMPACT_ATOMS: atom_id res chain seq x y z
N MET A 1 -28.89 19.72 -11.70
CA MET A 1 -28.03 19.93 -10.51
C MET A 1 -27.90 18.77 -9.54
N LEU A 2 -28.59 17.62 -9.71
CA LEU A 2 -28.51 16.44 -8.82
C LEU A 2 -27.35 15.47 -9.12
N ALA A 3 -26.72 15.54 -10.32
CA ALA A 3 -25.62 14.65 -10.69
C ALA A 3 -24.32 14.88 -9.90
N ALA A 4 -24.15 16.06 -9.27
CA ALA A 4 -22.97 16.40 -8.48
C ALA A 4 -22.94 15.78 -7.08
N LEU A 5 -24.02 15.17 -6.62
CA LEU A 5 -24.16 14.60 -5.28
C LEU A 5 -23.94 13.08 -5.23
N LEU A 6 -23.87 12.41 -6.37
CA LEU A 6 -23.60 10.97 -6.38
C LEU A 6 -22.10 10.71 -6.21
N PRO A 7 -21.70 9.85 -5.25
CA PRO A 7 -20.30 9.51 -5.06
C PRO A 7 -19.77 8.82 -6.33
N SER A 8 -18.53 9.14 -6.72
CA SER A 8 -17.88 8.43 -7.82
C SER A 8 -17.81 6.92 -7.53
N ARG A 9 -17.68 6.08 -8.58
CA ARG A 9 -17.55 4.62 -8.42
C ARG A 9 -16.43 4.24 -7.44
N GLY A 10 -15.31 4.97 -7.46
CA GLY A 10 -14.20 4.77 -6.53
C GLY A 10 -14.57 5.11 -5.09
N GLN A 11 -15.28 6.20 -4.85
CA GLN A 11 -15.77 6.58 -3.52
C GLN A 11 -16.75 5.55 -2.97
N TRP A 12 -17.68 5.06 -3.82
CA TRP A 12 -18.62 4.03 -3.41
C TRP A 12 -17.91 2.75 -3.00
N ALA A 13 -16.97 2.26 -3.81
CA ALA A 13 -16.18 1.06 -3.50
C ALA A 13 -15.40 1.23 -2.18
N CYS A 14 -14.76 2.37 -1.97
CA CYS A 14 -14.04 2.66 -0.72
C CYS A 14 -14.98 2.68 0.50
N ARG A 15 -16.15 3.29 0.39
CA ARG A 15 -17.15 3.29 1.48
C ARG A 15 -17.66 1.88 1.78
N TRP A 16 -17.87 1.07 0.76
CA TRP A 16 -18.31 -0.33 0.94
C TRP A 16 -17.24 -1.15 1.66
N VAL A 17 -15.99 -1.11 1.19
CA VAL A 17 -14.86 -1.82 1.84
C VAL A 17 -14.67 -1.34 3.27
N GLY A 18 -14.74 -0.03 3.53
CA GLY A 18 -14.64 0.53 4.86
C GLY A 18 -15.72 0.03 5.82
N ARG A 19 -16.96 -0.18 5.33
CA ARG A 19 -18.03 -0.81 6.11
C ARG A 19 -17.68 -2.26 6.47
N GLN A 20 -17.20 -3.05 5.49
CA GLN A 20 -16.78 -4.44 5.75
C GLN A 20 -15.65 -4.51 6.80
N LEU A 21 -14.63 -3.66 6.71
CA LEU A 21 -13.55 -3.61 7.69
C LEU A 21 -14.06 -3.30 9.10
N ARG A 22 -15.03 -2.40 9.24
CA ARG A 22 -15.67 -2.11 10.54
C ARG A 22 -16.45 -3.29 11.08
N GLN A 23 -17.23 -3.98 10.24
CA GLN A 23 -17.96 -5.19 10.61
C GLN A 23 -17.02 -6.29 11.11
N LEU A 24 -15.87 -6.45 10.47
CA LEU A 24 -14.84 -7.40 10.88
C LEU A 24 -14.00 -6.92 12.07
N LYS A 25 -14.28 -5.73 12.64
CA LYS A 25 -13.47 -5.09 13.70
C LYS A 25 -11.97 -4.95 13.33
N LYS A 26 -11.64 -4.90 12.04
CA LYS A 26 -10.26 -4.79 11.49
C LYS A 26 -10.01 -3.42 10.87
N VAL A 27 -10.27 -2.36 11.66
CA VAL A 27 -10.09 -0.98 11.18
C VAL A 27 -8.62 -0.59 11.28
N PRO A 28 -7.93 -0.33 10.17
CA PRO A 28 -6.53 0.09 10.20
C PRO A 28 -6.41 1.52 10.75
N LYS A 29 -5.40 1.75 11.59
CA LYS A 29 -5.07 3.09 12.12
C LYS A 29 -4.33 3.95 11.10
N VAL A 30 -3.68 3.33 10.12
CA VAL A 30 -2.87 3.99 9.09
C VAL A 30 -3.17 3.38 7.73
N LEU A 31 -3.35 4.23 6.72
CA LEU A 31 -3.48 3.85 5.32
C LEU A 31 -2.29 4.39 4.53
N ILE A 32 -1.63 3.53 3.77
CA ILE A 32 -0.59 3.95 2.82
C ILE A 32 -1.17 3.84 1.42
N THR A 33 -1.27 4.96 0.72
CA THR A 33 -1.94 5.07 -0.57
C THR A 33 -1.09 5.83 -1.60
N ASP A 34 -1.49 5.78 -2.85
CA ASP A 34 -0.91 6.60 -3.95
C ASP A 34 -1.42 8.06 -3.96
N GLY A 35 -2.37 8.38 -3.09
CA GLY A 35 -2.93 9.72 -2.95
C GLY A 35 -4.24 9.95 -3.69
N LEU A 36 -4.90 8.89 -4.18
CA LEU A 36 -6.24 9.01 -4.75
C LEU A 36 -7.22 9.48 -3.66
N GLN A 37 -7.96 10.56 -3.94
CA GLN A 37 -8.88 11.18 -2.98
C GLN A 37 -9.97 10.23 -2.48
N ALA A 38 -10.39 9.25 -3.29
CA ALA A 38 -11.39 8.26 -2.91
C ALA A 38 -11.00 7.46 -1.66
N TYR A 39 -9.71 7.32 -1.35
CA TYR A 39 -9.28 6.59 -0.15
C TYR A 39 -9.60 7.28 1.16
N ALA A 40 -9.91 8.57 1.16
CA ALA A 40 -10.43 9.26 2.35
C ALA A 40 -11.74 8.65 2.87
N TYR A 41 -12.52 8.03 1.98
CA TYR A 41 -13.78 7.35 2.32
C TYR A 41 -13.62 5.89 2.76
N LEU A 42 -12.40 5.32 2.64
CA LEU A 42 -12.15 3.93 3.00
C LEU A 42 -12.24 3.73 4.51
N VAL A 43 -11.47 4.50 5.26
CA VAL A 43 -11.46 4.48 6.73
C VAL A 43 -11.40 5.92 7.23
N PRO A 44 -12.54 6.57 7.48
CA PRO A 44 -12.57 7.89 8.10
C PRO A 44 -11.84 7.88 9.45
N GLY A 45 -10.97 8.86 9.67
CA GLY A 45 -10.16 8.96 10.89
C GLY A 45 -8.84 8.19 10.86
N ALA A 46 -8.58 7.32 9.89
CA ALA A 46 -7.26 6.72 9.73
C ALA A 46 -6.24 7.76 9.25
N LYS A 47 -5.01 7.64 9.74
CA LYS A 47 -3.91 8.49 9.28
C LYS A 47 -3.51 8.11 7.86
N HIS A 48 -3.68 9.03 6.92
CA HIS A 48 -3.24 8.84 5.55
C HIS A 48 -1.75 9.13 5.40
N VAL A 49 -1.03 8.17 4.84
CA VAL A 49 0.39 8.26 4.49
C VAL A 49 0.51 8.05 2.99
N LEU A 50 1.21 8.94 2.31
CA LEU A 50 1.43 8.83 0.88
C LEU A 50 2.62 7.93 0.57
N CYS A 51 2.44 7.04 -0.41
CA CYS A 51 3.48 6.15 -0.90
C CYS A 51 4.60 6.95 -1.57
N ARG A 52 5.81 6.88 -1.03
CA ARG A 52 6.98 7.61 -1.58
C ARG A 52 7.36 7.13 -2.97
N CYS A 53 7.16 5.85 -3.27
CA CYS A 53 7.47 5.29 -4.58
C CYS A 53 6.58 5.90 -5.66
N HIS A 54 5.26 5.94 -5.44
CA HIS A 54 4.32 6.59 -6.36
C HIS A 54 4.61 8.08 -6.53
N HIS A 55 4.99 8.76 -5.44
CA HIS A 55 5.42 10.15 -5.53
C HIS A 55 6.66 10.32 -6.41
N GLN A 56 7.67 9.46 -6.26
CA GLN A 56 8.89 9.49 -7.10
C GLN A 56 8.61 9.14 -8.56
N GLN A 57 7.69 8.22 -8.83
CA GLN A 57 7.23 7.90 -10.19
C GLN A 57 6.50 9.12 -10.80
N GLY A 58 5.63 9.75 -10.01
CA GLY A 58 4.92 10.96 -10.39
C GLY A 58 5.83 12.12 -10.78
N VAL A 59 7.03 12.25 -10.19
CA VAL A 59 8.02 13.28 -10.57
C VAL A 59 8.36 13.19 -12.05
N THR A 60 8.65 12.00 -12.56
CA THR A 60 9.02 11.83 -13.96
C THR A 60 7.86 12.17 -14.90
N HIS A 61 6.65 11.78 -14.52
CA HIS A 61 5.44 12.09 -15.30
C HIS A 61 5.17 13.59 -15.33
N TRP A 62 5.23 14.23 -14.15
CA TRP A 62 5.03 15.67 -14.02
C TRP A 62 6.04 16.46 -14.85
N LEU A 63 7.34 16.11 -14.78
CA LEU A 63 8.38 16.76 -15.56
C LEU A 63 8.14 16.66 -17.07
N LYS A 64 7.74 15.48 -17.56
CA LYS A 64 7.44 15.27 -18.98
C LYS A 64 6.22 16.04 -19.46
N GLN A 65 5.30 16.41 -18.57
CA GLN A 65 4.14 17.24 -18.91
C GLN A 65 4.47 18.73 -18.95
N HIS A 66 5.50 19.17 -18.23
CA HIS A 66 5.81 20.61 -18.06
C HIS A 66 7.06 21.06 -18.80
N PHE A 67 7.89 20.13 -19.28
CA PHE A 67 9.12 20.44 -20.02
C PHE A 67 9.16 19.69 -21.35
N ALA A 68 9.52 20.41 -22.39
CA ALA A 68 9.47 19.89 -23.76
C ALA A 68 10.69 19.00 -24.09
N THR A 69 11.86 19.31 -23.53
CA THR A 69 13.09 18.63 -23.88
C THR A 69 13.54 17.61 -22.83
N LYS A 70 14.17 16.54 -23.30
CA LYS A 70 14.77 15.53 -22.42
C LYS A 70 15.86 16.13 -21.51
N ALA A 71 16.63 17.08 -22.03
CA ALA A 71 17.70 17.74 -21.27
C ALA A 71 17.15 18.50 -20.05
N GLU A 72 16.04 19.24 -20.22
CA GLU A 72 15.37 19.94 -19.11
C GLU A 72 14.85 18.99 -18.05
N VAL A 73 14.28 17.86 -18.46
CA VAL A 73 13.79 16.80 -17.56
C VAL A 73 14.94 16.18 -16.79
N ASP A 74 16.03 15.81 -17.49
CA ASP A 74 17.16 15.10 -16.87
C ASP A 74 17.96 16.02 -15.93
N ALA A 75 18.01 17.32 -16.17
CA ALA A 75 18.65 18.30 -15.28
C ALA A 75 17.94 18.40 -13.90
N ARG A 76 16.61 18.33 -13.88
CA ARG A 76 15.79 18.54 -12.66
C ARG A 76 15.47 17.27 -11.90
N LYS A 77 15.24 16.19 -12.62
CA LYS A 77 14.79 14.88 -12.11
C LYS A 77 15.63 14.31 -10.96
N PRO A 78 16.98 14.34 -10.97
CA PRO A 78 17.77 13.77 -9.88
C PRO A 78 17.54 14.49 -8.55
N ALA A 79 17.48 15.81 -8.54
CA ALA A 79 17.26 16.60 -7.32
C ALA A 79 15.87 16.35 -6.74
N MET A 80 14.83 16.34 -7.59
CA MET A 80 13.46 16.07 -7.18
C MET A 80 13.27 14.63 -6.66
N LYS A 81 13.89 13.63 -7.30
CA LYS A 81 13.84 12.23 -6.85
C LYS A 81 14.59 11.99 -5.55
N ARG A 82 15.73 12.68 -5.33
CA ARG A 82 16.51 12.58 -4.09
C ARG A 82 15.80 13.09 -2.86
N LEU A 83 14.72 13.89 -3.01
CA LEU A 83 14.01 14.51 -1.89
C LEU A 83 13.70 13.52 -0.77
N PHE A 84 13.13 12.36 -1.10
CA PHE A 84 12.73 11.33 -0.12
C PHE A 84 13.70 10.14 -0.02
N GLN A 85 14.85 10.18 -0.68
CA GLN A 85 15.89 9.15 -0.58
C GLN A 85 16.74 9.36 0.67
N THR A 86 16.11 9.28 1.84
CA THR A 86 16.75 9.43 3.14
C THR A 86 15.90 8.78 4.22
N HIS A 87 16.53 8.44 5.35
CA HIS A 87 15.85 7.96 6.55
C HIS A 87 15.63 9.07 7.60
N ASP A 88 16.07 10.30 7.31
CA ASP A 88 15.93 11.42 8.23
C ASP A 88 14.97 12.50 7.70
N LYS A 89 13.96 12.84 8.52
CA LYS A 89 12.94 13.85 8.22
C LYS A 89 13.51 15.26 8.11
N ARG A 90 14.59 15.59 8.88
CA ARG A 90 15.25 16.89 8.81
C ARG A 90 15.92 17.06 7.46
N THR A 91 16.56 16.01 6.97
CA THR A 91 17.17 15.98 5.65
C THR A 91 16.15 16.19 4.53
N VAL A 92 14.95 15.62 4.63
CA VAL A 92 13.86 15.89 3.66
C VAL A 92 13.51 17.38 3.66
N ARG A 93 13.28 17.97 4.84
CA ARG A 93 12.93 19.39 4.95
C ARG A 93 14.04 20.30 4.38
N ARG A 94 15.30 20.02 4.69
CA ARG A 94 16.45 20.76 4.16
C ARG A 94 16.55 20.67 2.63
N ARG A 95 16.34 19.47 2.07
CA ARG A 95 16.34 19.28 0.61
C ARG A 95 15.17 20.02 -0.04
N LEU A 96 13.98 20.01 0.57
CA LEU A 96 12.83 20.74 0.08
C LEU A 96 13.08 22.25 0.11
N ALA A 97 13.66 22.79 1.17
CA ALA A 97 14.04 24.20 1.26
C ALA A 97 14.97 24.61 0.09
N ARG A 98 16.01 23.82 -0.17
CA ARG A 98 16.93 24.08 -1.32
C ARG A 98 16.21 23.99 -2.67
N LEU A 99 15.25 23.09 -2.84
CA LEU A 99 14.45 23.01 -4.05
C LEU A 99 13.54 24.23 -4.18
N LYS A 100 13.01 24.74 -3.07
CA LYS A 100 12.18 25.95 -3.03
C LYS A 100 12.94 27.20 -3.45
N GLU A 101 14.18 27.37 -2.98
CA GLU A 101 15.06 28.48 -3.37
C GLU A 101 15.28 28.52 -4.90
N ARG A 102 15.37 27.37 -5.53
CA ARG A 102 15.60 27.25 -6.98
C ARG A 102 14.31 27.05 -7.80
N ALA A 103 13.14 27.03 -7.13
CA ALA A 103 11.90 26.61 -7.76
C ALA A 103 11.47 27.55 -8.91
N ALA A 104 11.65 28.85 -8.75
CA ALA A 104 11.32 29.83 -9.78
C ALA A 104 12.24 29.71 -11.00
N GLU A 105 13.56 29.67 -10.77
CA GLU A 105 14.58 29.48 -11.81
C GLU A 105 14.35 28.17 -12.60
N TRP A 106 13.97 27.11 -11.92
CA TRP A 106 13.78 25.80 -12.51
C TRP A 106 12.36 25.58 -13.10
N GLY A 107 11.45 26.52 -12.91
CA GLY A 107 10.04 26.38 -13.35
C GLY A 107 9.28 25.28 -12.62
N ILE A 108 9.70 24.88 -11.40
CA ILE A 108 9.09 23.78 -10.62
C ILE A 108 8.26 24.26 -9.42
N THR A 109 7.97 25.55 -9.33
CA THR A 109 7.20 26.16 -8.22
C THR A 109 5.87 25.42 -7.95
N PRO A 110 5.03 25.06 -8.96
CA PRO A 110 3.78 24.38 -8.70
C PRO A 110 3.97 22.99 -8.10
N TRP A 111 5.03 22.29 -8.50
CA TRP A 111 5.35 20.99 -7.92
C TRP A 111 5.80 21.12 -6.47
N VAL A 112 6.68 22.09 -6.17
CA VAL A 112 7.17 22.36 -4.80
C VAL A 112 6.00 22.68 -3.88
N SER A 113 5.08 23.57 -4.30
CA SER A 113 3.88 23.91 -3.52
C SER A 113 3.01 22.68 -3.24
N THR A 114 2.83 21.81 -4.23
CA THR A 114 2.09 20.55 -4.06
C THR A 114 2.77 19.62 -3.05
N VAL A 115 4.11 19.53 -3.08
CA VAL A 115 4.87 18.73 -2.12
C VAL A 115 4.79 19.31 -0.71
N GLU A 116 4.89 20.63 -0.56
CA GLU A 116 4.75 21.31 0.75
C GLU A 116 3.40 21.00 1.38
N ALA A 117 2.32 21.13 0.63
CA ALA A 117 0.97 20.84 1.11
C ALA A 117 0.80 19.37 1.57
N LYS A 118 1.46 18.44 0.87
CA LYS A 118 1.40 17.00 1.17
C LYS A 118 2.54 16.51 2.09
N LEU A 119 3.45 17.40 2.49
CA LEU A 119 4.64 17.03 3.24
C LEU A 119 4.36 16.25 4.53
N PRO A 120 3.37 16.62 5.38
CA PRO A 120 3.05 15.86 6.59
C PRO A 120 2.73 14.38 6.31
N GLN A 121 2.07 14.09 5.19
CA GLN A 121 1.70 12.74 4.79
C GLN A 121 2.87 11.97 4.17
N LEU A 122 3.74 12.64 3.41
CA LEU A 122 4.90 12.05 2.74
C LEU A 122 6.04 11.71 3.71
N ILE A 123 6.25 12.52 4.76
CA ILE A 123 7.36 12.29 5.71
C ILE A 123 7.02 11.29 6.83
N CYS A 124 5.76 10.88 6.98
CA CYS A 124 5.35 9.98 8.06
C CYS A 124 6.14 8.67 8.08
N SER A 125 6.38 8.09 6.90
CA SER A 125 7.11 6.83 6.73
C SER A 125 8.64 6.99 6.68
N VAL A 126 9.16 8.23 6.66
CA VAL A 126 10.61 8.48 6.64
C VAL A 126 11.22 8.12 7.98
N GLY A 127 12.19 7.21 7.99
CA GLY A 127 12.86 6.73 9.20
C GLY A 127 11.98 5.90 10.14
N SER A 128 10.77 5.51 9.71
CA SER A 128 9.89 4.67 10.51
C SER A 128 10.22 3.19 10.29
N VAL A 129 10.48 2.48 11.37
CA VAL A 129 10.60 1.01 11.37
C VAL A 129 9.23 0.34 11.25
N ARG A 130 8.18 1.00 11.76
CA ARG A 130 6.81 0.44 11.82
C ARG A 130 5.97 0.67 10.58
N LEU A 131 6.24 1.73 9.84
CA LEU A 131 5.48 2.08 8.65
C LEU A 131 6.29 1.77 7.39
N PRO A 132 5.79 0.89 6.51
CA PRO A 132 6.44 0.66 5.23
C PRO A 132 6.47 1.95 4.42
N SER A 133 7.55 2.14 3.69
CA SER A 133 7.76 3.34 2.86
C SER A 133 6.96 3.31 1.55
N THR A 134 6.44 2.13 1.18
CA THR A 134 5.82 1.87 -0.12
C THR A 134 4.63 0.93 -0.01
N SER A 135 3.78 0.95 -1.03
CA SER A 135 2.64 0.04 -1.21
C SER A 135 3.00 -1.24 -2.00
N HIS A 136 4.28 -1.56 -2.14
CA HIS A 136 4.73 -2.68 -2.99
C HIS A 136 4.12 -4.04 -2.65
N ALA A 137 3.77 -4.29 -1.40
CA ALA A 137 3.09 -5.54 -1.02
C ALA A 137 1.74 -5.67 -1.74
N VAL A 138 0.95 -4.59 -1.73
CA VAL A 138 -0.35 -4.52 -2.42
C VAL A 138 -0.17 -4.57 -3.93
N GLU A 139 0.84 -3.89 -4.47
CA GLU A 139 1.16 -3.93 -5.90
C GLU A 139 1.54 -5.34 -6.37
N ARG A 140 2.33 -6.08 -5.57
CA ARG A 140 2.66 -7.49 -5.87
C ARG A 140 1.41 -8.37 -5.90
N PHE A 141 0.51 -8.19 -4.94
CA PHE A 141 -0.77 -8.88 -4.90
C PHE A 141 -1.58 -8.60 -6.16
N PHE A 142 -1.78 -7.32 -6.53
CA PHE A 142 -2.53 -6.96 -7.74
C PHE A 142 -1.85 -7.44 -9.02
N ARG A 143 -0.53 -7.46 -9.08
CA ARG A 143 0.22 -8.01 -10.23
C ARG A 143 0.00 -9.53 -10.38
N ALA A 144 0.00 -10.27 -9.27
CA ALA A 144 -0.33 -11.69 -9.28
C ALA A 144 -1.79 -11.92 -9.71
N PHE A 145 -2.73 -11.12 -9.17
CA PHE A 145 -4.12 -11.17 -9.58
C PHE A 145 -4.32 -10.84 -11.07
N GLN A 146 -3.65 -9.82 -11.57
CA GLN A 146 -3.74 -9.44 -12.99
C GLN A 146 -3.26 -10.55 -13.91
N ARG A 147 -2.16 -11.23 -13.59
CA ARG A 147 -1.71 -12.40 -14.35
C ARG A 147 -2.75 -13.51 -14.35
N PHE A 148 -3.31 -13.85 -13.19
CA PHE A 148 -4.38 -14.83 -13.07
C PHE A 148 -5.61 -14.44 -13.89
N TYR A 149 -6.04 -13.19 -13.81
CA TYR A 149 -7.19 -12.67 -14.55
C TYR A 149 -6.99 -12.68 -16.06
N CYS A 150 -5.83 -12.24 -16.55
CA CYS A 150 -5.51 -12.20 -17.98
C CYS A 150 -5.50 -13.60 -18.61
N THR A 151 -5.03 -14.64 -17.89
CA THR A 151 -5.03 -16.02 -18.40
C THR A 151 -6.44 -16.63 -18.51
N ARG A 152 -7.45 -16.03 -17.88
CA ARG A 152 -8.84 -16.51 -17.86
C ARG A 152 -9.76 -15.80 -18.85
N GLY A 153 -9.29 -14.84 -19.61
CA GLY A 153 -10.11 -14.10 -20.58
C GLY A 153 -11.20 -13.24 -19.95
N GLY A 154 -11.13 -12.97 -18.64
CA GLY A 154 -12.10 -12.16 -17.91
C GLY A 154 -13.18 -12.96 -17.20
N PHE A 155 -14.19 -12.26 -16.66
CA PHE A 155 -15.31 -12.86 -15.92
C PHE A 155 -16.60 -12.78 -16.74
N HIS A 156 -17.24 -13.90 -16.99
CA HIS A 156 -18.48 -13.96 -17.77
C HIS A 156 -19.73 -13.62 -16.94
N SER A 157 -19.67 -13.74 -15.62
CA SER A 157 -20.78 -13.43 -14.71
C SER A 157 -20.29 -13.08 -13.31
N VAL A 158 -21.15 -12.47 -12.48
CA VAL A 158 -20.85 -12.19 -11.07
C VAL A 158 -20.56 -13.47 -10.28
N ARG A 159 -21.27 -14.57 -10.59
CA ARG A 159 -21.06 -15.88 -9.95
C ARG A 159 -19.67 -16.45 -10.32
N SER A 160 -19.32 -16.40 -11.61
CA SER A 160 -18.00 -16.78 -12.10
C SER A 160 -16.91 -15.94 -11.44
N ALA A 161 -17.07 -14.61 -11.40
CA ALA A 161 -16.11 -13.70 -10.76
C ALA A 161 -15.87 -14.06 -9.28
N LYS A 162 -16.93 -14.30 -8.51
CA LYS A 162 -16.81 -14.70 -7.09
C LYS A 162 -16.02 -16.00 -6.93
N ARG A 163 -16.34 -17.02 -7.72
CA ARG A 163 -15.65 -18.31 -7.69
C ARG A 163 -14.16 -18.18 -8.04
N GLU A 164 -13.86 -17.48 -9.11
CA GLU A 164 -12.49 -17.31 -9.59
C GLU A 164 -11.65 -16.44 -8.63
N LEU A 165 -12.25 -15.39 -8.06
CA LEU A 165 -11.60 -14.58 -7.02
C LEU A 165 -11.30 -15.39 -5.76
N LEU A 166 -12.25 -16.24 -5.32
CA LEU A 166 -12.04 -17.11 -4.18
C LEU A 166 -10.90 -18.11 -4.45
N LEU A 167 -10.89 -18.73 -5.63
CA LEU A 167 -9.84 -19.64 -6.04
C LEU A 167 -8.47 -18.93 -6.05
N PHE A 168 -8.41 -17.73 -6.63
CA PHE A 168 -7.18 -16.93 -6.64
C PHE A 168 -6.70 -16.63 -5.22
N LEU A 169 -7.60 -16.19 -4.33
CA LEU A 169 -7.25 -15.87 -2.95
C LEU A 169 -6.74 -17.09 -2.19
N VAL A 170 -7.39 -18.25 -2.34
CA VAL A 170 -6.94 -19.51 -1.73
C VAL A 170 -5.53 -19.85 -2.22
N VAL A 171 -5.33 -19.88 -3.53
CA VAL A 171 -4.01 -20.19 -4.09
C VAL A 171 -2.96 -19.19 -3.62
N TYR A 172 -3.25 -17.88 -3.68
CA TYR A 172 -2.31 -16.83 -3.28
C TYR A 172 -1.93 -16.89 -1.81
N VAL A 173 -2.91 -17.10 -0.93
CA VAL A 173 -2.73 -17.07 0.53
C VAL A 173 -1.98 -18.30 1.03
N PHE A 174 -2.21 -19.47 0.42
CA PHE A 174 -1.66 -20.74 0.90
C PHE A 174 -0.46 -21.24 0.11
N THR A 175 -0.08 -20.57 -1.00
CA THR A 175 1.11 -20.97 -1.77
C THR A 175 2.34 -20.23 -1.27
N GLN A 176 3.44 -20.96 -1.09
CA GLN A 176 4.73 -20.38 -0.74
C GLN A 176 5.25 -19.50 -1.88
N HIS A 177 5.66 -18.30 -1.54
CA HIS A 177 6.29 -17.38 -2.48
C HIS A 177 7.78 -17.73 -2.65
N ALA A 178 8.23 -17.89 -3.88
CA ALA A 178 9.61 -18.26 -4.20
C ALA A 178 10.66 -17.33 -3.58
N THR A 179 10.33 -16.04 -3.41
CA THR A 179 11.26 -15.05 -2.85
C THR A 179 11.42 -15.15 -1.32
N THR A 180 10.37 -15.58 -0.62
CA THR A 180 10.36 -15.60 0.87
C THR A 180 10.38 -17.01 1.43
N GLY A 181 10.08 -18.03 0.61
CA GLY A 181 9.92 -19.40 1.04
C GLY A 181 8.73 -19.63 1.99
N GLN A 182 7.85 -18.62 2.16
CA GLN A 182 6.71 -18.66 3.07
C GLN A 182 5.42 -18.31 2.33
N ALA A 183 4.32 -18.94 2.72
CA ALA A 183 3.00 -18.56 2.29
C ALA A 183 2.51 -17.33 3.11
N PRO A 184 1.70 -16.43 2.54
CA PRO A 184 1.15 -15.29 3.27
C PRO A 184 0.42 -15.67 4.56
N ILE A 185 -0.24 -16.81 4.62
CA ILE A 185 -0.90 -17.31 5.83
C ILE A 185 0.10 -17.62 6.94
N GLU A 186 1.28 -18.13 6.61
CA GLU A 186 2.31 -18.50 7.59
C GLU A 186 2.88 -17.27 8.31
N VAL A 187 2.78 -16.08 7.72
CA VAL A 187 3.20 -14.81 8.36
C VAL A 187 2.24 -14.43 9.48
N ILE A 188 0.95 -14.74 9.32
CA ILE A 188 -0.10 -14.40 10.29
C ILE A 188 -0.30 -15.53 11.28
N MET A 189 -0.16 -16.75 10.81
CA MET A 189 -0.37 -18.00 11.55
C MET A 189 0.78 -18.96 11.22
N PRO A 190 1.91 -18.89 11.94
CA PRO A 190 3.09 -19.74 11.66
C PRO A 190 2.79 -21.24 11.71
N GLU A 191 1.83 -21.65 12.52
CA GLU A 191 1.36 -23.03 12.67
C GLU A 191 0.69 -23.56 11.39
N ALA A 192 0.25 -22.68 10.49
CA ALA A 192 -0.34 -23.08 9.21
C ALA A 192 0.60 -23.92 8.36
N ARG A 193 1.91 -23.79 8.56
CA ARG A 193 2.93 -24.59 7.88
C ARG A 193 2.80 -26.09 8.16
N SER A 194 2.37 -26.46 9.35
CA SER A 194 2.18 -27.85 9.78
C SER A 194 0.75 -28.34 9.59
N MET A 195 -0.18 -27.46 9.22
CA MET A 195 -1.58 -27.81 9.04
C MET A 195 -1.88 -28.29 7.61
N PRO A 196 -2.66 -29.37 7.45
CA PRO A 196 -3.12 -29.79 6.15
C PRO A 196 -3.97 -28.69 5.47
N LEU A 197 -3.72 -28.44 4.18
CA LEU A 197 -4.39 -27.39 3.40
C LEU A 197 -5.93 -27.51 3.45
N TYR A 198 -6.47 -28.73 3.44
CA TYR A 198 -7.92 -28.95 3.50
C TYR A 198 -8.55 -28.43 4.81
N ARG A 199 -7.83 -28.51 5.94
CA ARG A 199 -8.31 -27.93 7.22
C ARG A 199 -8.36 -26.40 7.15
N LEU A 200 -7.34 -25.78 6.60
CA LEU A 200 -7.25 -24.34 6.45
C LEU A 200 -8.31 -23.79 5.50
N ILE A 201 -8.71 -24.56 4.47
CA ILE A 201 -9.72 -24.15 3.49
C ILE A 201 -11.14 -24.41 3.99
N ASN A 202 -11.41 -25.54 4.63
CA ASN A 202 -12.76 -25.93 5.03
C ASN A 202 -13.27 -25.17 6.26
N ASP A 203 -12.36 -24.81 7.19
CA ASP A 203 -12.77 -24.05 8.39
C ASP A 203 -11.68 -23.07 8.84
N PRO A 204 -11.42 -22.02 8.06
CA PRO A 204 -10.43 -21.01 8.44
C PRO A 204 -10.82 -20.27 9.73
N PHE A 205 -12.13 -20.21 10.07
CA PHE A 205 -12.60 -19.53 11.27
C PHE A 205 -12.43 -20.40 12.51
N ARG A 206 -12.67 -21.70 12.41
CA ARG A 206 -12.44 -22.63 13.51
C ARG A 206 -10.95 -22.75 13.84
N ALA A 207 -10.10 -22.83 12.82
CA ALA A 207 -8.64 -22.76 13.01
C ALA A 207 -8.17 -21.45 13.67
N LEU A 208 -8.88 -20.34 13.43
CA LEU A 208 -8.65 -19.05 14.08
C LEU A 208 -9.30 -18.96 15.49
N GLN A 209 -10.40 -19.64 15.74
CA GLN A 209 -11.12 -19.67 17.02
C GLN A 209 -10.44 -20.58 18.03
N GLU A 210 -9.99 -21.76 17.62
CA GLU A 210 -9.18 -22.66 18.44
C GLU A 210 -7.90 -21.99 18.94
N ARG A 211 -7.45 -20.94 18.23
CA ARG A 211 -6.33 -20.08 18.65
C ARG A 211 -6.73 -18.95 19.61
N ALA A 212 -7.98 -18.49 19.57
CA ALA A 212 -8.46 -17.44 20.48
C ALA A 212 -8.57 -17.97 21.94
N ASP A 213 -8.72 -19.27 22.10
CA ASP A 213 -8.75 -19.95 23.40
C ASP A 213 -7.34 -20.21 23.96
N VAL A 214 -6.30 -20.12 23.13
CA VAL A 214 -4.91 -20.07 23.59
C VAL A 214 -4.62 -18.61 23.95
N LYS A 215 -4.48 -18.31 25.24
CA LYS A 215 -4.20 -16.98 25.80
C LYS A 215 -3.20 -16.22 24.93
N PRO A 216 -3.47 -14.96 24.59
CA PRO A 216 -2.54 -14.14 23.83
C PRO A 216 -1.38 -13.68 24.74
N GLU A 217 -0.40 -14.54 24.96
CA GLU A 217 0.86 -14.15 25.63
C GLU A 217 1.84 -13.41 24.69
N ALA A 218 1.56 -13.36 23.41
CA ALA A 218 2.36 -12.56 22.49
C ALA A 218 1.68 -11.22 22.23
N THR A 219 2.19 -10.18 22.86
CA THR A 219 1.84 -8.79 22.52
C THR A 219 2.32 -8.49 21.10
N MET A 220 1.64 -7.53 20.43
CA MET A 220 2.07 -7.01 19.10
C MET A 220 3.55 -6.59 19.06
N ALA A 221 4.17 -6.36 20.22
CA ALA A 221 5.59 -6.08 20.37
C ALA A 221 6.47 -7.31 20.09
N ASP A 222 6.00 -8.52 20.43
CA ASP A 222 6.78 -9.76 20.24
C ASP A 222 6.74 -10.24 18.79
N LEU A 223 5.67 -9.93 18.05
CA LEU A 223 5.56 -10.20 16.61
C LEU A 223 6.44 -9.28 15.75
N LEU A 224 7.02 -8.23 16.33
CA LEU A 224 7.82 -7.21 15.67
C LEU A 224 9.31 -7.26 16.05
N ARG A 225 9.74 -8.23 16.88
CA ARG A 225 11.17 -8.44 17.14
C ARG A 225 11.82 -9.03 15.89
N PRO A 226 12.90 -8.41 15.38
CA PRO A 226 13.72 -9.04 14.35
C PRO A 226 14.27 -10.33 14.95
N GLN A 227 14.07 -11.47 14.28
CA GLN A 227 14.80 -12.68 14.62
C GLN A 227 16.28 -12.37 14.43
N ALA A 228 16.98 -12.20 15.55
CA ALA A 228 18.43 -12.10 15.55
C ALA A 228 18.96 -13.38 14.91
N ALA A 229 19.87 -13.19 13.96
CA ALA A 229 20.58 -14.24 13.27
C ALA A 229 21.08 -15.28 14.29
N ARG A 230 20.65 -16.51 14.13
CA ARG A 230 21.33 -17.65 14.75
C ARG A 230 22.53 -17.94 13.89
N ALA A 231 23.70 -17.67 14.46
CA ALA A 231 24.98 -18.14 13.99
C ALA A 231 25.02 -19.66 13.88
#